data_6d9931782bd382fa08b7128eabc68885
#
_entry.id   6d9931782bd382fa08b7128eabc68885
#
_cell.length_a   1.000
_cell.length_b   1.000
_cell.length_c   1.000
_cell.angle_alpha   90.00
_cell.angle_beta   90.00
_cell.angle_gamma   90.00
#
_symmetry.space_group_name_H-M   'P 1'
#
loop_
_entity.id
_entity.type
_entity.pdbx_description
1 polymer ?
#
loop_
_entity_poly.entity_id
_entity_poly.type
_entity_poly.pdbx_seq_one_letter_code
_entity_poly.pdbx_strand_id
1 'polypeptide(L)' 'MKVLLNGEPFATDARNLDELCARLGFADAKIATALNGSFVAAAERAATLLTEADAIEIVAPRQGG' A
#
# COMPACT_ATOMS: atom_id res chain seq x y z
N MET A 1 9.19 0.16 -11.20
CA MET A 1 9.49 -1.11 -10.53
C MET A 1 8.24 -1.97 -10.44
N LYS A 2 8.41 -3.22 -10.12
CA LYS A 2 7.27 -4.14 -9.98
C LYS A 2 7.21 -4.65 -8.56
N VAL A 3 6.01 -4.59 -7.98
CA VAL A 3 5.74 -5.07 -6.63
C VAL A 3 4.60 -6.08 -6.70
N LEU A 4 4.31 -6.73 -5.59
CA LEU A 4 3.13 -7.56 -5.47
C LEU A 4 2.08 -6.76 -4.69
N LEU A 5 0.94 -6.52 -5.30
CA LEU A 5 -0.15 -5.80 -4.65
C LEU A 5 -1.28 -6.77 -4.42
N ASN A 6 -1.52 -7.09 -3.15
CA ASN A 6 -2.51 -8.10 -2.77
C ASN A 6 -2.31 -9.40 -3.54
N GLY A 7 -1.04 -9.81 -3.67
CA GLY A 7 -0.67 -11.05 -4.31
C GLY A 7 -0.53 -11.01 -5.82
N GLU A 8 -0.73 -9.84 -6.45
CA GLU A 8 -0.66 -9.72 -7.90
C GLU A 8 0.44 -8.77 -8.34
N PRO A 9 1.16 -9.09 -9.41
CA PRO A 9 2.19 -8.18 -9.92
C PRO A 9 1.59 -6.83 -10.30
N PHE A 10 2.23 -5.76 -9.88
CA PHE A 10 1.77 -4.41 -10.14
C PHE A 10 2.96 -3.49 -10.41
N ALA A 11 2.95 -2.82 -11.55
CA ALA A 11 4.02 -1.90 -11.91
C ALA A 11 3.72 -0.52 -11.33
N THR A 12 4.70 0.09 -10.69
CA THR A 12 4.53 1.43 -10.11
C THR A 12 5.88 2.12 -10.03
N ASP A 13 5.85 3.46 -10.04
CA ASP A 13 7.03 4.26 -9.75
C ASP A 13 6.84 5.04 -8.45
N ALA A 14 5.85 4.67 -7.65
CA ALA A 14 5.67 5.26 -6.34
C ALA A 14 6.89 4.98 -5.47
N ARG A 15 7.34 5.98 -4.73
CA ARG A 15 8.55 5.85 -3.93
C ARG A 15 8.28 5.35 -2.52
N ASN A 16 7.08 5.58 -2.02
CA ASN A 16 6.71 5.15 -0.68
C ASN A 16 5.28 4.65 -0.68
N LEU A 17 4.88 4.03 0.43
CA LEU A 17 3.57 3.41 0.53
C LEU A 17 2.44 4.43 0.48
N ASP A 18 2.65 5.61 1.07
CA ASP A 18 1.65 6.66 1.04
C ASP A 18 1.37 7.12 -0.39
N GLU A 19 2.43 7.29 -1.18
CA GLU A 19 2.30 7.69 -2.57
C GLU A 19 1.56 6.63 -3.38
N LEU A 20 1.85 5.36 -3.13
CA LEU A 20 1.15 4.27 -3.81
C LEU A 20 -0.34 4.31 -3.49
N CYS A 21 -0.68 4.47 -2.22
CA CYS A 21 -2.09 4.53 -1.81
C CYS A 21 -2.81 5.70 -2.49
N ALA A 22 -2.16 6.86 -2.57
CA ALA A 22 -2.77 8.02 -3.23
C ALA A 22 -3.03 7.74 -4.71
N ARG A 23 -2.07 7.10 -5.39
CA ARG A 23 -2.23 6.79 -6.82
C ARG A 23 -3.33 5.77 -7.07
N LEU A 24 -3.60 4.90 -6.10
CA LEU A 24 -4.66 3.92 -6.21
C LEU A 24 -6.03 4.47 -5.82
N GLY A 25 -6.09 5.75 -5.43
CA GLY A 25 -7.34 6.39 -5.06
C GLY A 25 -7.73 6.24 -3.61
N PHE A 26 -6.78 5.86 -2.75
CA PHE A 26 -7.06 5.64 -1.32
C PHE A 26 -6.60 6.79 -0.42
N ALA A 27 -6.30 7.96 -0.98
CA ALA A 27 -5.72 9.05 -0.19
C ALA A 27 -6.54 9.40 1.05
N ASP A 28 -7.87 9.43 0.90
CA ASP A 28 -8.75 9.79 2.01
C ASP A 28 -9.55 8.60 2.54
N ALA A 29 -9.18 7.40 2.14
CA ALA A 29 -9.94 6.22 2.54
C ALA A 29 -9.37 5.62 3.83
N LYS A 30 -10.24 4.99 4.59
CA LYS A 30 -9.81 4.22 5.75
C LYS A 30 -9.36 2.86 5.25
N ILE A 31 -8.06 2.65 5.25
CA ILE A 31 -7.48 1.40 4.79
C ILE A 31 -6.46 0.91 5.80
N ALA A 32 -6.19 -0.38 5.75
CA ALA A 32 -5.09 -0.98 6.49
C ALA A 32 -4.04 -1.41 5.48
N THR A 33 -2.77 -1.18 5.79
CA THR A 33 -1.68 -1.51 4.89
C THR A 33 -0.64 -2.39 5.59
N ALA A 34 -0.01 -3.27 4.82
CA ALA A 34 1.10 -4.08 5.30
C ALA A 34 2.16 -4.15 4.23
N LEU A 35 3.40 -4.25 4.64
CA LEU A 35 4.54 -4.39 3.74
C LEU A 35 5.33 -5.62 4.15
N ASN A 36 5.45 -6.58 3.22
CA ASN A 36 6.17 -7.82 3.48
C ASN A 36 5.71 -8.50 4.77
N GLY A 37 4.40 -8.49 5.00
CA GLY A 37 3.80 -9.15 6.15
C GLY A 37 3.74 -8.33 7.42
N SER A 38 4.27 -7.10 7.42
CA SER A 38 4.28 -6.25 8.60
C SER A 38 3.31 -5.09 8.45
N PHE A 39 2.44 -4.92 9.45
CA PHE A 39 1.48 -3.82 9.44
C PHE A 39 2.19 -2.47 9.38
N VAL A 40 1.66 -1.57 8.56
CA VAL A 40 2.18 -0.20 8.44
C VAL A 40 1.04 0.76 8.78
N ALA A 41 1.19 1.49 9.88
CA ALA A 41 0.20 2.46 10.29
C ALA A 41 0.15 3.64 9.33
N ALA A 42 -0.99 4.32 9.26
CA ALA A 42 -1.18 5.44 8.35
C ALA A 42 -0.06 6.48 8.48
N ALA A 43 0.33 6.80 9.72
CA ALA A 43 1.36 7.81 9.96
C ALA A 43 2.74 7.38 9.50
N GLU A 44 2.95 6.09 9.25
CA GLU A 44 4.24 5.55 8.84
C GLU A 44 4.35 5.39 7.33
N ARG A 45 3.25 5.51 6.59
CA ARG A 45 3.24 5.21 5.16
C ARG A 45 4.19 6.07 4.36
N ALA A 46 4.26 7.37 4.67
CA ALA A 46 5.13 8.27 3.93
C ALA A 46 6.61 7.97 4.15
N ALA A 47 6.95 7.39 5.29
CA ALA A 47 8.32 7.01 5.60
C ALA A 47 8.66 5.58 5.16
N THR A 48 7.69 4.85 4.62
CA THR A 48 7.88 3.47 4.21
C THR A 48 8.23 3.42 2.73
N LEU A 49 9.52 3.33 2.44
CA LEU A 49 10.01 3.31 1.07
C LEU A 49 9.73 1.96 0.42
N LEU A 50 9.40 1.99 -0.86
CA LEU A 50 9.11 0.78 -1.62
C LEU A 50 10.32 0.38 -2.45
N THR A 51 10.54 -0.92 -2.58
CA THR A 51 11.61 -1.46 -3.41
C THR A 51 11.05 -2.57 -4.30
N GLU A 52 11.86 -2.95 -5.28
CA GLU A 52 11.47 -3.99 -6.22
C GLU A 52 11.06 -5.26 -5.49
N ALA A 53 9.97 -5.87 -5.93
CA ALA A 53 9.46 -7.13 -5.42
C ALA A 53 8.86 -7.07 -4.00
N ASP A 54 8.69 -5.88 -3.42
CA ASP A 54 7.99 -5.76 -2.14
C ASP A 54 6.57 -6.29 -2.26
N ALA A 55 6.11 -6.97 -1.22
CA ALA A 55 4.74 -7.47 -1.13
C ALA A 55 3.90 -6.50 -0.31
N ILE A 56 2.94 -5.88 -0.94
CA ILE A 56 2.09 -4.87 -0.33
C ILE A 56 0.67 -5.38 -0.23
N GLU A 57 0.06 -5.22 0.95
CA GLU A 57 -1.33 -5.56 1.14
C GLU A 57 -2.10 -4.33 1.56
N ILE A 58 -3.22 -4.08 0.88
CA ILE A 58 -4.10 -2.96 1.19
C ILE A 58 -5.51 -3.51 1.34
N VAL A 59 -6.09 -3.30 2.51
CA VAL A 59 -7.43 -3.79 2.81
C VAL A 59 -8.31 -2.61 3.17
N ALA A 60 -9.41 -2.45 2.45
CA ALA A 60 -10.38 -1.40 2.74
C ALA A 60 -11.53 -2.03 3.53
N PRO A 61 -11.80 -1.57 4.76
CA PRO A 61 -12.91 -2.11 5.53
C PRO A 61 -14.22 -1.89 4.80
N ARG A 62 -15.09 -2.89 4.86
CA ARG A 62 -16.39 -2.78 4.24
C ARG A 62 -17.27 -1.84 5.04
N GLN A 63 -17.92 -0.91 4.38
CA GLN A 63 -18.80 0.03 5.02
C GLN A 63 -20.22 -0.53 5.09
N GLY A 64 -20.88 -0.26 6.20
CA GLY A 64 -22.28 -0.55 6.31
C GLY A 64 -22.63 -2.02 6.31
N GLY A 65 -21.68 -2.77 6.54
CA GLY A 65 -21.77 -4.20 6.74
C GLY A 65 -22.55 -5.00 5.91
#